data_ed2a8524cca39a6a221fe45b6b704887
#
_entry.id   ed2a8524cca39a6a221fe45b6b704887
#
_cell.length_a   1.000
_cell.length_b   1.000
_cell.length_c   1.000
_cell.angle_alpha   90.00
_cell.angle_beta   90.00
_cell.angle_gamma   90.00
#
_symmetry.space_group_name_H-M   'P 1'
#
loop_
_entity.id
_entity.type
_entity.pdbx_description
1 polymer ?
#
loop_
_entity_poly.entity_id
_entity_poly.type
_entity_poly.pdbx_seq_one_letter_code
_entity_poly.pdbx_strand_id
1 'polypeptide(L)'
;EPPTEKSFESLDVEEGINAFYKAQSIDEARSVLYSMHIDPREKINAFYSSVITSKLSPVDLEKFLSIISEADILYGRIMKTQQWRLLRYLDSILLGLYKNNSAVRYSKYNLSWPLLNRLRWDGAKIKSINKLLATKMHVSSSIFSTIYFPYMLFCIKNNSFDLELDETLDEIVEKEIELLK
;
A
#
# COMPACT_ATOMS: atom_id res chain seq x y z
N GLU A 1 25.91 43.20 5.93
CA GLU A 1 26.09 41.79 6.25
C GLU A 1 25.24 40.98 5.29
N PRO A 2 25.83 40.00 4.58
CA PRO A 2 25.04 39.08 3.74
C PRO A 2 24.14 38.24 4.64
N PRO A 3 22.89 37.88 4.21
CA PRO A 3 22.04 37.00 4.99
C PRO A 3 22.75 35.64 5.12
N THR A 4 22.89 35.20 6.36
CA THR A 4 23.44 33.90 6.71
C THR A 4 22.64 32.83 5.96
N GLU A 5 23.29 32.13 5.01
CA GLU A 5 22.72 30.94 4.40
C GLU A 5 22.43 29.97 5.54
N LYS A 6 21.14 29.80 5.85
CA LYS A 6 20.68 28.67 6.65
C LYS A 6 21.02 27.43 5.82
N SER A 7 22.04 26.70 6.24
CA SER A 7 22.31 25.38 5.72
C SER A 7 21.02 24.59 5.89
N PHE A 8 20.37 24.23 4.77
CA PHE A 8 19.26 23.30 4.79
C PHE A 8 19.85 21.94 5.12
N GLU A 9 19.93 21.61 6.41
CA GLU A 9 20.16 20.25 6.84
C GLU A 9 18.99 19.42 6.26
N SER A 10 19.35 18.42 5.45
CA SER A 10 18.39 17.47 4.91
C SER A 10 17.77 16.73 6.11
N LEU A 11 16.47 16.94 6.33
CA LEU A 11 15.74 16.24 7.39
C LEU A 11 15.72 14.75 7.08
N ASP A 12 16.04 13.94 8.07
CA ASP A 12 15.83 12.50 8.01
C ASP A 12 14.33 12.19 7.91
N VAL A 13 13.98 11.00 7.40
CA VAL A 13 12.59 10.57 7.19
C VAL A 13 11.76 10.70 8.45
N GLU A 14 12.30 10.26 9.60
CA GLU A 14 11.61 10.32 10.89
C GLU A 14 11.37 11.74 11.35
N GLU A 15 12.41 12.56 11.31
CA GLU A 15 12.33 13.96 11.70
C GLU A 15 11.38 14.73 10.80
N GLY A 16 11.45 14.50 9.48
CA GLY A 16 10.60 15.13 8.49
C GLY A 16 9.12 14.81 8.68
N ILE A 17 8.75 13.55 8.86
CA ILE A 17 7.36 13.14 9.10
C ILE A 17 6.83 13.71 10.41
N ASN A 18 7.64 13.64 11.48
CA ASN A 18 7.25 14.18 12.78
C ASN A 18 7.11 15.71 12.75
N ALA A 19 8.00 16.43 12.05
CA ALA A 19 7.91 17.87 11.86
C ALA A 19 6.68 18.25 11.03
N PHE A 20 6.38 17.49 9.96
CA PHE A 20 5.21 17.71 9.12
C PHE A 20 3.91 17.67 9.92
N TYR A 21 3.71 16.67 10.77
CA TYR A 21 2.49 16.56 11.59
C TYR A 21 2.45 17.50 12.82
N LYS A 22 3.60 18.05 13.21
CA LYS A 22 3.71 19.07 14.27
C LYS A 22 3.60 20.50 13.76
N ALA A 23 3.68 20.70 12.44
CA ALA A 23 3.64 22.02 11.84
C ALA A 23 2.37 22.80 12.27
N GLN A 24 2.53 24.08 12.56
CA GLN A 24 1.43 24.93 13.01
C GLN A 24 0.63 25.53 11.85
N SER A 25 1.23 25.55 10.66
CA SER A 25 0.60 26.10 9.45
C SER A 25 0.85 25.19 8.24
N ILE A 26 -0.02 25.32 7.24
CA ILE A 26 0.11 24.59 5.98
C ILE A 26 1.40 24.98 5.21
N ASP A 27 1.82 26.23 5.36
CA ASP A 27 3.05 26.70 4.71
C ASP A 27 4.30 26.14 5.39
N GLU A 28 4.28 25.98 6.70
CA GLU A 28 5.32 25.28 7.44
C GLU A 28 5.38 23.79 7.04
N ALA A 29 4.24 23.10 7.00
CA ALA A 29 4.16 21.73 6.55
C ALA A 29 4.69 21.54 5.12
N ARG A 30 4.38 22.50 4.23
CA ARG A 30 4.90 22.53 2.85
C ARG A 30 6.42 22.68 2.84
N SER A 31 6.96 23.59 3.64
CA SER A 31 8.41 23.79 3.74
C SER A 31 9.12 22.54 4.24
N VAL A 32 8.53 21.85 5.21
CA VAL A 32 9.06 20.57 5.70
C VAL A 32 9.08 19.51 4.59
N LEU A 33 7.99 19.35 3.82
CA LEU A 33 7.95 18.41 2.70
C LEU A 33 9.04 18.67 1.66
N TYR A 34 9.30 19.94 1.33
CA TYR A 34 10.35 20.31 0.39
C TYR A 34 11.77 20.12 0.95
N SER A 35 11.96 20.25 2.25
CA SER A 35 13.25 19.99 2.89
C SER A 35 13.59 18.52 3.06
N MET A 36 12.61 17.62 2.90
CA MET A 36 12.81 16.17 2.91
C MET A 36 13.41 15.72 1.57
N HIS A 37 14.73 15.69 1.46
CA HIS A 37 15.46 15.23 0.28
C HIS A 37 15.58 13.70 0.22
N ILE A 38 14.44 13.00 0.23
CA ILE A 38 14.35 11.54 0.16
C ILE A 38 13.67 11.10 -1.14
N ASP A 39 13.88 9.84 -1.50
CA ASP A 39 13.21 9.25 -2.66
C ASP A 39 11.69 9.38 -2.55
N PRO A 40 10.98 9.78 -3.62
CA PRO A 40 9.53 9.96 -3.59
C PRO A 40 8.76 8.71 -3.14
N ARG A 41 9.23 7.52 -3.50
CA ARG A 41 8.63 6.25 -3.07
C ARG A 41 8.82 6.02 -1.58
N GLU A 42 10.00 6.34 -1.07
CA GLU A 42 10.29 6.25 0.36
C GLU A 42 9.44 7.23 1.16
N LYS A 43 9.24 8.45 0.64
CA LYS A 43 8.34 9.46 1.21
C LYS A 43 6.90 8.93 1.32
N ILE A 44 6.34 8.39 0.23
CA ILE A 44 4.99 7.78 0.22
C ILE A 44 4.90 6.65 1.25
N ASN A 45 5.89 5.74 1.27
CA ASN A 45 5.91 4.61 2.19
C ASN A 45 5.99 5.05 3.66
N ALA A 46 6.74 6.11 3.96
CA ALA A 46 6.87 6.65 5.31
C ALA A 46 5.55 7.24 5.81
N PHE A 47 4.85 8.00 4.96
CA PHE A 47 3.51 8.50 5.28
C PHE A 47 2.51 7.36 5.47
N TYR A 48 2.50 6.38 4.58
CA TYR A 48 1.65 5.20 4.66
C TYR A 48 1.86 4.45 5.98
N SER A 49 3.11 4.15 6.32
CA SER A 49 3.47 3.45 7.55
C SER A 49 3.00 4.22 8.79
N SER A 50 3.20 5.53 8.80
CA SER A 50 2.83 6.39 9.92
C SER A 50 1.32 6.49 10.10
N VAL A 51 0.56 6.54 9.01
CA VAL A 51 -0.91 6.59 9.03
C VAL A 51 -1.50 5.27 9.51
N ILE A 52 -1.02 4.12 9.00
CA ILE A 52 -1.56 2.79 9.39
C ILE A 52 -1.31 2.48 10.85
N THR A 53 -0.15 2.86 11.38
CA THR A 53 0.21 2.57 12.77
C THR A 53 -0.44 3.52 13.77
N SER A 54 -0.98 4.63 13.29
CA SER A 54 -1.62 5.64 14.13
C SER A 54 -3.07 5.25 14.46
N LYS A 55 -3.52 5.58 15.67
CA LYS A 55 -4.90 5.38 16.11
C LYS A 55 -5.79 6.50 15.57
N LEU A 56 -6.16 6.41 14.30
CA LEU A 56 -7.04 7.37 13.63
C LEU A 56 -8.50 6.91 13.67
N SER A 57 -9.43 7.87 13.53
CA SER A 57 -10.83 7.54 13.28
C SER A 57 -10.97 6.84 11.91
N PRO A 58 -11.95 5.93 11.71
CA PRO A 58 -12.14 5.28 10.41
C PRO A 58 -12.30 6.27 9.25
N VAL A 59 -12.96 7.40 9.48
CA VAL A 59 -13.18 8.46 8.49
C VAL A 59 -11.88 9.18 8.13
N ASP A 60 -11.03 9.46 9.13
CA ASP A 60 -9.74 10.12 8.88
C ASP A 60 -8.76 9.14 8.21
N LEU A 61 -8.79 7.87 8.61
CA LEU A 61 -7.98 6.82 8.00
C LEU A 61 -8.32 6.66 6.51
N GLU A 62 -9.60 6.60 6.16
CA GLU A 62 -10.07 6.53 4.77
C GLU A 62 -9.55 7.71 3.95
N LYS A 63 -9.70 8.93 4.46
CA LYS A 63 -9.21 10.15 3.79
C LYS A 63 -7.72 10.12 3.57
N PHE A 64 -6.94 9.75 4.59
CA PHE A 64 -5.47 9.72 4.48
C PHE A 64 -5.01 8.63 3.53
N LEU A 65 -5.62 7.45 3.57
CA LEU A 65 -5.29 6.37 2.63
C LEU A 65 -5.68 6.73 1.19
N SER A 66 -6.76 7.45 0.99
CA SER A 66 -7.15 7.96 -0.34
C SER A 66 -6.08 8.89 -0.92
N ILE A 67 -5.58 9.85 -0.12
CA ILE A 67 -4.53 10.79 -0.53
C ILE A 67 -3.22 10.04 -0.84
N ILE A 68 -2.83 9.10 0.01
CA ILE A 68 -1.62 8.29 -0.20
C ILE A 68 -1.75 7.44 -1.47
N SER A 69 -2.92 6.86 -1.70
CA SER A 69 -3.21 6.08 -2.91
C SER A 69 -3.11 6.95 -4.17
N GLU A 70 -3.61 8.20 -4.14
CA GLU A 70 -3.49 9.14 -5.25
C GLU A 70 -2.01 9.48 -5.53
N ALA A 71 -1.23 9.71 -4.49
CA ALA A 71 0.21 9.94 -4.60
C ALA A 71 0.94 8.74 -5.21
N ASP A 72 0.63 7.51 -4.80
CA ASP A 72 1.23 6.29 -5.33
C ASP A 72 0.85 6.05 -6.80
N ILE A 73 -0.41 6.28 -7.18
CA ILE A 73 -0.88 6.21 -8.58
C ILE A 73 -0.14 7.23 -9.44
N LEU A 74 0.01 8.47 -8.96
CA LEU A 74 0.78 9.50 -9.69
C LEU A 74 2.22 9.06 -9.88
N TYR A 75 2.87 8.59 -8.81
CA TYR A 75 4.25 8.09 -8.87
C TYR A 75 4.38 6.92 -9.85
N GLY A 76 3.50 5.92 -9.78
CA GLY A 76 3.47 4.81 -10.71
C GLY A 76 3.31 5.24 -12.18
N ARG A 77 2.48 6.27 -12.43
CA ARG A 77 2.33 6.87 -13.77
C ARG A 77 3.62 7.55 -14.23
N ILE A 78 4.28 8.31 -13.34
CA ILE A 78 5.56 8.98 -13.64
C ILE A 78 6.61 7.93 -14.02
N MET A 79 6.73 6.86 -13.25
CA MET A 79 7.67 5.77 -13.52
C MET A 79 7.41 5.10 -14.88
N LYS A 80 6.14 4.90 -15.23
CA LYS A 80 5.75 4.28 -16.50
C LYS A 80 5.97 5.20 -17.71
N THR A 81 5.65 6.50 -17.57
CA THR A 81 5.67 7.46 -18.67
C THR A 81 6.96 8.27 -18.76
N GLN A 82 7.84 8.17 -17.74
CA GLN A 82 9.08 8.94 -17.61
C GLN A 82 8.88 10.46 -17.59
N GLN A 83 7.68 10.91 -17.20
CA GLN A 83 7.34 12.33 -17.11
C GLN A 83 7.74 12.93 -15.76
N TRP A 84 9.03 13.04 -15.53
CA TRP A 84 9.63 13.50 -14.25
C TRP A 84 9.16 14.87 -13.77
N ARG A 85 8.70 15.73 -14.68
CA ARG A 85 8.14 17.06 -14.33
C ARG A 85 6.94 16.97 -13.42
N LEU A 86 6.23 15.82 -13.39
CA LEU A 86 5.06 15.63 -12.54
C LEU A 86 5.41 15.38 -11.08
N LEU A 87 6.68 15.06 -10.74
CA LEU A 87 7.11 14.87 -9.35
C LEU A 87 6.82 16.10 -8.47
N ARG A 88 6.86 17.30 -9.02
CA ARG A 88 6.54 18.54 -8.28
C ARG A 88 5.12 18.55 -7.71
N TYR A 89 4.20 17.77 -8.27
CA TYR A 89 2.83 17.67 -7.80
C TYR A 89 2.66 16.66 -6.67
N LEU A 90 3.62 15.73 -6.50
CA LEU A 90 3.56 14.72 -5.47
C LEU A 90 3.48 15.34 -4.06
N ASP A 91 4.35 16.29 -3.78
CA ASP A 91 4.37 16.98 -2.49
C ASP A 91 3.07 17.79 -2.27
N SER A 92 2.46 18.32 -3.34
CA SER A 92 1.17 18.99 -3.25
C SER A 92 0.03 18.04 -2.88
N ILE A 93 0.06 16.80 -3.36
CA ILE A 93 -0.91 15.75 -2.98
C ILE A 93 -0.67 15.34 -1.53
N LEU A 94 0.58 15.05 -1.16
CA LEU A 94 0.94 14.66 0.20
C LEU A 94 0.65 15.76 1.23
N LEU A 95 0.66 17.03 0.83
CA LEU A 95 0.25 18.15 1.69
C LEU A 95 -1.21 18.01 2.15
N GLY A 96 -2.05 17.29 1.40
CA GLY A 96 -3.42 16.96 1.81
C GLY A 96 -3.50 16.10 3.08
N LEU A 97 -2.40 15.43 3.46
CA LEU A 97 -2.31 14.71 4.74
C LEU A 97 -2.14 15.65 5.95
N TYR A 98 -1.85 16.93 5.69
CA TYR A 98 -1.75 17.90 6.75
C TYR A 98 -3.13 18.13 7.37
N LYS A 99 -3.23 17.73 8.61
CA LYS A 99 -4.36 18.04 9.46
C LYS A 99 -3.75 18.54 10.75
N ASN A 100 -4.23 19.64 11.26
CA ASN A 100 -3.75 20.20 12.53
C ASN A 100 -4.07 19.24 13.71
N ASN A 101 -3.55 18.05 13.63
CA ASN A 101 -3.84 16.96 14.54
C ASN A 101 -2.56 16.14 14.80
N SER A 102 -1.98 16.34 15.97
CA SER A 102 -0.73 15.72 16.43
C SER A 102 -0.84 14.20 16.73
N ALA A 103 -1.88 13.53 16.25
CA ALA A 103 -2.11 12.10 16.54
C ALA A 103 -1.22 11.17 15.70
N VAL A 104 -0.74 11.64 14.54
CA VAL A 104 0.13 10.84 13.66
C VAL A 104 1.59 11.10 14.00
N ARG A 105 2.34 10.03 14.19
CA ARG A 105 3.80 10.06 14.42
C ARG A 105 4.47 9.10 13.45
N TYR A 106 5.72 9.38 13.15
CA TYR A 106 6.50 8.44 12.36
C TYR A 106 6.53 7.06 13.02
N SER A 107 6.25 6.07 12.22
CA SER A 107 6.41 4.68 12.60
C SER A 107 6.78 3.87 11.37
N LYS A 108 7.79 3.02 11.50
CA LYS A 108 8.18 2.11 10.42
C LYS A 108 7.30 0.87 10.49
N TYR A 109 6.38 0.75 9.54
CA TYR A 109 5.60 -0.47 9.39
C TYR A 109 6.47 -1.55 8.74
N ASN A 110 6.85 -2.55 9.53
CA ASN A 110 7.53 -3.71 8.99
C ASN A 110 6.48 -4.76 8.64
N LEU A 111 6.27 -4.97 7.33
CA LEU A 111 5.51 -6.14 6.89
C LEU A 111 6.18 -7.38 7.47
N SER A 112 5.42 -8.19 8.22
CA SER A 112 5.97 -9.39 8.81
C SER A 112 6.43 -10.36 7.70
N TRP A 113 7.61 -10.94 7.86
CA TRP A 113 8.14 -11.95 6.93
C TRP A 113 7.16 -13.09 6.64
N PRO A 114 6.39 -13.61 7.61
CA PRO A 114 5.35 -14.60 7.36
C PRO A 114 4.31 -14.14 6.35
N LEU A 115 3.85 -12.89 6.42
CA LEU A 115 2.88 -12.34 5.47
C LEU A 115 3.48 -12.19 4.07
N LEU A 116 4.72 -11.71 3.95
CA LEU A 116 5.41 -11.61 2.67
C LEU A 116 5.66 -12.97 2.02
N ASN A 117 6.06 -13.95 2.81
CA ASN A 117 6.24 -15.32 2.34
C ASN A 117 4.92 -15.90 1.87
N ARG A 118 3.85 -15.73 2.63
CA ARG A 118 2.51 -16.14 2.25
C ARG A 118 2.09 -15.52 0.92
N LEU A 119 2.21 -14.20 0.76
CA LEU A 119 1.87 -13.52 -0.49
C LEU A 119 2.70 -14.00 -1.69
N ARG A 120 3.97 -14.34 -1.49
CA ARG A 120 4.85 -14.83 -2.56
C ARG A 120 4.60 -16.29 -2.91
N TRP A 121 4.58 -17.17 -1.92
CA TRP A 121 4.53 -18.61 -2.14
C TRP A 121 3.10 -19.10 -2.39
N ASP A 122 2.17 -18.72 -1.55
CA ASP A 122 0.78 -19.15 -1.71
C ASP A 122 0.15 -18.45 -2.93
N GLY A 123 0.45 -17.19 -3.16
CA GLY A 123 -0.01 -16.47 -4.35
C GLY A 123 0.49 -17.07 -5.67
N ALA A 124 1.74 -17.59 -5.71
CA ALA A 124 2.26 -18.29 -6.89
C ALA A 124 1.53 -19.62 -7.11
N LYS A 125 1.26 -20.35 -6.03
CA LYS A 125 0.51 -21.62 -6.09
C LYS A 125 -0.94 -21.40 -6.49
N ILE A 126 -1.64 -20.41 -5.88
CA ILE A 126 -3.00 -20.02 -6.28
C ILE A 126 -3.05 -19.63 -7.75
N LYS A 127 -2.05 -18.91 -8.25
CA LYS A 127 -1.97 -18.56 -9.66
C LYS A 127 -1.84 -19.77 -10.56
N SER A 128 -1.09 -20.79 -10.14
CA SER A 128 -0.95 -22.06 -10.90
C SER A 128 -2.26 -22.86 -10.90
N ILE A 129 -2.97 -22.94 -9.77
CA ILE A 129 -4.29 -23.54 -9.66
C ILE A 129 -5.28 -22.84 -10.59
N ASN A 130 -5.35 -21.52 -10.51
CA ASN A 130 -6.25 -20.72 -11.33
C ASN A 130 -5.97 -20.94 -12.83
N LYS A 131 -4.70 -21.05 -13.23
CA LYS A 131 -4.33 -21.32 -14.62
C LYS A 131 -4.77 -22.70 -15.06
N LEU A 132 -4.56 -23.72 -14.23
CA LEU A 132 -4.93 -25.11 -14.52
C LEU A 132 -6.45 -25.27 -14.65
N LEU A 133 -7.20 -24.75 -13.69
CA LEU A 133 -8.65 -24.83 -13.69
C LEU A 133 -9.30 -23.98 -14.78
N ALA A 134 -8.76 -22.78 -15.04
CA ALA A 134 -9.19 -21.94 -16.16
C ALA A 134 -9.03 -22.65 -17.51
N THR A 135 -7.94 -23.39 -17.70
CA THR A 135 -7.72 -24.20 -18.90
C THR A 135 -8.76 -25.31 -19.02
N LYS A 136 -9.06 -26.03 -17.93
CA LYS A 136 -10.10 -27.07 -17.91
C LYS A 136 -11.48 -26.51 -18.21
N MET A 137 -11.77 -25.29 -17.77
CA MET A 137 -13.06 -24.62 -17.98
C MET A 137 -13.15 -23.79 -19.26
N HIS A 138 -12.07 -23.75 -20.08
CA HIS A 138 -11.98 -22.95 -21.31
C HIS A 138 -12.24 -21.45 -21.11
N VAL A 139 -11.81 -20.89 -19.96
CA VAL A 139 -11.92 -19.47 -19.65
C VAL A 139 -10.55 -18.83 -19.43
N SER A 140 -10.46 -17.51 -19.48
CA SER A 140 -9.19 -16.83 -19.16
C SER A 140 -8.86 -16.95 -17.67
N SER A 141 -7.57 -17.07 -17.33
CA SER A 141 -7.14 -17.14 -15.93
C SER A 141 -7.55 -15.91 -15.11
N SER A 142 -7.67 -14.76 -15.74
CA SER A 142 -8.14 -13.53 -15.10
C SER A 142 -9.61 -13.62 -14.71
N ILE A 143 -10.47 -14.03 -15.63
CA ILE A 143 -11.91 -14.24 -15.37
C ILE A 143 -12.10 -15.34 -14.33
N PHE A 144 -11.33 -16.42 -14.46
CA PHE A 144 -11.40 -17.51 -13.49
C PHE A 144 -11.06 -17.03 -12.07
N SER A 145 -9.95 -16.34 -11.89
CA SER A 145 -9.49 -15.89 -10.57
C SER A 145 -10.40 -14.84 -9.92
N THR A 146 -11.07 -14.00 -10.72
CA THR A 146 -11.90 -12.91 -10.18
C THR A 146 -13.35 -13.30 -9.97
N ILE A 147 -13.87 -14.21 -10.78
CA ILE A 147 -15.30 -14.57 -10.76
C ILE A 147 -15.50 -16.01 -10.26
N TYR A 148 -14.88 -16.99 -10.93
CA TYR A 148 -15.16 -18.41 -10.66
C TYR A 148 -14.49 -18.93 -9.40
N PHE A 149 -13.25 -18.52 -9.13
CA PHE A 149 -12.48 -19.03 -7.99
C PHE A 149 -13.14 -18.72 -6.63
N PRO A 150 -13.63 -17.50 -6.34
CA PRO A 150 -14.37 -17.23 -5.10
C PRO A 150 -15.65 -18.05 -4.94
N TYR A 151 -16.40 -18.23 -6.04
CA TYR A 151 -17.60 -19.09 -6.02
C TYR A 151 -17.25 -20.55 -5.77
N MET A 152 -16.19 -21.04 -6.38
CA MET A 152 -15.71 -22.42 -6.18
C MET A 152 -15.33 -22.65 -4.72
N LEU A 153 -14.57 -21.74 -4.11
CA LEU A 153 -14.22 -21.81 -2.69
C LEU A 153 -15.48 -21.84 -1.80
N PHE A 154 -16.47 -21.02 -2.13
CA PHE A 154 -17.74 -21.01 -1.41
C PHE A 154 -18.51 -22.34 -1.55
N CYS A 155 -18.52 -22.94 -2.73
CA CYS A 155 -19.14 -24.25 -2.96
C CYS A 155 -18.43 -25.38 -2.21
N ILE A 156 -17.09 -25.38 -2.18
CA ILE A 156 -16.29 -26.36 -1.42
C ILE A 156 -16.58 -26.21 0.07
N LYS A 157 -16.58 -24.98 0.59
CA LYS A 157 -16.89 -24.68 2.00
C LYS A 157 -18.25 -25.23 2.43
N ASN A 158 -19.23 -25.23 1.53
CA ASN A 158 -20.58 -25.72 1.82
C ASN A 158 -20.78 -27.20 1.44
N ASN A 159 -19.69 -27.94 1.20
CA ASN A 159 -19.71 -29.34 0.79
C ASN A 159 -20.58 -29.63 -0.45
N SER A 160 -20.75 -28.60 -1.30
CA SER A 160 -21.54 -28.74 -2.54
C SER A 160 -20.71 -29.18 -3.73
N PHE A 161 -19.38 -29.21 -3.59
CA PHE A 161 -18.46 -29.51 -4.67
C PHE A 161 -17.15 -30.07 -4.09
N ASP A 162 -16.72 -31.21 -4.63
CA ASP A 162 -15.44 -31.82 -4.29
C ASP A 162 -14.51 -31.69 -5.50
N LEU A 163 -13.29 -31.24 -5.24
CA LEU A 163 -12.25 -31.06 -6.25
C LEU A 163 -11.19 -32.11 -6.00
N GLU A 164 -11.01 -33.03 -6.94
CA GLU A 164 -9.82 -33.89 -6.94
C GLU A 164 -8.58 -33.06 -7.29
N LEU A 165 -7.91 -32.54 -6.27
CA LEU A 165 -6.66 -31.81 -6.35
C LEU A 165 -5.53 -32.66 -5.75
N ASP A 166 -4.29 -32.33 -6.11
CA ASP A 166 -3.13 -32.90 -5.42
C ASP A 166 -3.08 -32.43 -3.96
N GLU A 167 -2.59 -33.25 -3.02
CA GLU A 167 -2.52 -32.95 -1.59
C GLU A 167 -1.96 -31.54 -1.26
N THR A 168 -0.96 -31.08 -2.02
CA THR A 168 -0.37 -29.74 -1.85
C THR A 168 -1.29 -28.60 -2.26
N LEU A 169 -2.24 -28.86 -3.13
CA LEU A 169 -3.23 -27.89 -3.62
C LEU A 169 -4.45 -27.86 -2.71
N ASP A 170 -4.82 -28.99 -2.12
CA ASP A 170 -5.89 -29.09 -1.13
C ASP A 170 -5.58 -28.27 0.13
N GLU A 171 -4.35 -28.38 0.66
CA GLU A 171 -3.93 -27.56 1.81
C GLU A 171 -4.06 -26.06 1.57
N ILE A 172 -3.88 -25.60 0.34
CA ILE A 172 -3.97 -24.18 0.00
C ILE A 172 -5.43 -23.75 -0.11
N VAL A 173 -6.26 -24.60 -0.73
CA VAL A 173 -7.70 -24.37 -0.84
C VAL A 173 -8.33 -24.32 0.54
N GLU A 174 -7.97 -25.22 1.45
CA GLU A 174 -8.42 -25.21 2.84
C GLU A 174 -8.04 -23.93 3.57
N LYS A 175 -6.78 -23.46 3.42
CA LYS A 175 -6.35 -22.19 4.00
C LYS A 175 -7.12 -20.98 3.46
N GLU A 176 -7.41 -20.95 2.16
CA GLU A 176 -8.21 -19.87 1.56
C GLU A 176 -9.68 -19.94 2.03
N ILE A 177 -10.23 -21.13 2.25
CA ILE A 177 -11.58 -21.32 2.82
C ILE A 177 -11.65 -20.82 4.27
N GLU A 178 -10.60 -21.04 5.07
CA GLU A 178 -10.53 -20.52 6.44
C GLU A 178 -10.54 -18.99 6.50
N LEU A 179 -9.98 -18.33 5.49
CA LEU A 179 -9.97 -16.86 5.39
C LEU A 179 -11.31 -16.25 4.99
N LEU A 180 -12.22 -17.05 4.45
CA LEU A 180 -13.60 -16.62 4.12
C LEU A 180 -14.52 -16.52 5.35
N LYS A 181 -13.95 -16.58 6.55
CA LYS A 181 -14.66 -16.30 7.81
C LYS A 181 -14.76 -14.80 8.01
#